data_06d42395ec79b9996507099a6bbd7660
#
_entry.id   06d42395ec79b9996507099a6bbd7660
#
_cell.length_a   1.000
_cell.length_b   1.000
_cell.length_c   1.000
_cell.angle_alpha   90.00
_cell.angle_beta   90.00
_cell.angle_gamma   90.00
#
_symmetry.space_group_name_H-M   'P 1'
#
loop_
_entity.id
_entity.type
_entity.pdbx_description
1 polymer ?
#
loop_
_entity_poly.entity_id
_entity_poly.type
_entity_poly.pdbx_seq_one_letter_code
_entity_poly.pdbx_strand_id
1 'polypeptide(L)'
;MCRVLAYIGPEIPLESLLTKPENSLINQSLDPELHPNLQLAGWGFGLWSAHLLKPEEPLLYHRPLAAFHDDNAPGIIPSLQASTMLAHVRAAAYDARNVLADENCHPFSFKGTPWIIAQNGALPHWRLLQRELLTLCKDEYLRQMKGTTDTEFFYVLLLSLMEGDSDDDVQAAFEKLLGAVLEAMRKLDLVALTKLKIALVSPDRIIGVNYGAGHKGETAPKGDWKELRKAGPGTDDYSLSMLLEPMYLLMGENYQDYADSYKVDSSAEGEATSAIFASEPLTEDGDDWLHIRFGEMVALRRTDGKISKTVTKLDV
;
A
#
# COMPACT_ATOMS: atom_id res chain seq x y z
N MET A 1 9.58 2.22 8.54
CA MET A 1 8.29 1.81 7.90
C MET A 1 8.54 1.64 6.43
N CYS A 2 7.80 0.74 5.77
CA CYS A 2 7.82 0.55 4.32
C CYS A 2 7.31 1.77 3.55
N ARG A 3 7.37 1.74 2.21
CA ARG A 3 6.67 2.69 1.33
C ARG A 3 5.88 1.94 0.29
N VAL A 4 4.72 2.47 -0.02
CA VAL A 4 3.79 1.97 -1.02
C VAL A 4 3.53 3.07 -2.03
N LEU A 5 3.46 2.70 -3.29
CA LEU A 5 3.09 3.56 -4.41
C LEU A 5 2.17 2.78 -5.35
N ALA A 6 0.98 3.30 -5.62
CA ALA A 6 0.08 2.77 -6.63
C ALA A 6 -0.24 3.85 -7.67
N TYR A 7 -0.30 3.46 -8.93
CA TYR A 7 -0.64 4.30 -10.07
C TYR A 7 -1.77 3.68 -10.89
N ILE A 8 -2.65 4.51 -11.41
CA ILE A 8 -3.65 4.17 -12.41
C ILE A 8 -3.84 5.34 -13.37
N GLY A 9 -3.79 5.07 -14.69
CA GLY A 9 -3.90 6.13 -15.70
C GLY A 9 -3.54 5.66 -17.10
N PRO A 10 -3.19 6.58 -18.01
CA PRO A 10 -2.54 6.26 -19.29
C PRO A 10 -1.24 5.47 -19.08
N GLU A 11 -0.79 4.75 -20.11
CA GLU A 11 0.51 4.08 -20.08
C GLU A 11 1.64 5.09 -19.90
N ILE A 12 2.45 4.91 -18.85
CA ILE A 12 3.64 5.73 -18.59
C ILE A 12 4.86 4.84 -18.32
N PRO A 13 6.08 5.31 -18.63
CA PRO A 13 7.30 4.61 -18.25
C PRO A 13 7.39 4.42 -16.72
N LEU A 14 7.85 3.27 -16.25
CA LEU A 14 8.02 3.01 -14.81
C LEU A 14 8.99 4.01 -14.15
N GLU A 15 9.99 4.46 -14.89
CA GLU A 15 10.95 5.44 -14.38
C GLU A 15 10.29 6.74 -13.92
N SER A 16 9.17 7.13 -14.56
CA SER A 16 8.40 8.32 -14.19
C SER A 16 7.82 8.27 -12.78
N LEU A 17 7.72 7.08 -12.18
CA LEU A 17 7.20 6.86 -10.83
C LEU A 17 8.28 6.39 -9.85
N LEU A 18 9.20 5.53 -10.32
CA LEU A 18 10.10 4.81 -9.44
C LEU A 18 11.45 5.50 -9.23
N THR A 19 11.94 6.30 -10.20
CA THR A 19 13.30 6.85 -10.17
C THR A 19 13.42 8.34 -10.48
N LYS A 20 12.61 8.87 -11.40
CA LYS A 20 12.75 10.27 -11.87
C LYS A 20 12.24 11.33 -10.89
N PRO A 21 11.10 11.18 -10.19
CA PRO A 21 10.67 12.18 -9.22
C PRO A 21 11.73 12.40 -8.15
N GLU A 22 11.88 13.64 -7.66
CA GLU A 22 12.84 13.96 -6.62
C GLU A 22 12.65 13.10 -5.37
N ASN A 23 11.40 12.97 -4.90
CA ASN A 23 11.01 12.03 -3.84
C ASN A 23 10.43 10.72 -4.44
N SER A 24 11.11 10.13 -5.44
CA SER A 24 10.70 8.86 -6.06
C SER A 24 10.69 7.71 -5.05
N LEU A 25 9.95 6.64 -5.34
CA LEU A 25 9.86 5.49 -4.43
C LEU A 25 11.24 4.90 -4.07
N ILE A 26 12.18 4.86 -5.03
CA ILE A 26 13.54 4.36 -4.78
C ILE A 26 14.33 5.37 -3.93
N ASN A 27 14.20 6.68 -4.17
CA ASN A 27 14.84 7.69 -3.33
C ASN A 27 14.31 7.65 -1.90
N GLN A 28 13.00 7.48 -1.71
CA GLN A 28 12.39 7.28 -0.38
C GLN A 28 12.98 6.08 0.37
N SER A 29 13.56 5.09 -0.31
CA SER A 29 14.19 3.95 0.35
C SER A 29 15.47 4.32 1.10
N LEU A 30 16.12 5.41 0.69
CA LEU A 30 17.37 5.93 1.26
C LEU A 30 17.15 7.17 2.13
N ASP A 31 16.37 8.11 1.64
CA ASP A 31 16.15 9.42 2.26
C ASP A 31 14.65 9.78 2.26
N PRO A 32 13.85 9.08 3.08
CA PRO A 32 12.43 9.36 3.18
C PRO A 32 12.19 10.65 3.96
N GLU A 33 11.34 11.54 3.45
CA GLU A 33 11.03 12.83 4.08
C GLU A 33 10.26 12.70 5.40
N LEU A 34 9.30 11.75 5.44
CA LEU A 34 8.41 11.64 6.59
C LEU A 34 8.97 10.77 7.73
N HIS A 35 9.81 9.80 7.45
CA HIS A 35 10.38 8.91 8.48
C HIS A 35 11.81 8.52 8.15
N PRO A 36 12.78 8.76 9.04
CA PRO A 36 14.21 8.53 8.80
C PRO A 36 14.62 7.05 8.84
N ASN A 37 13.74 6.15 8.41
CA ASN A 37 14.02 4.71 8.43
C ASN A 37 14.35 4.23 7.01
N LEU A 38 15.52 3.64 6.83
CA LEU A 38 15.92 3.03 5.57
C LEU A 38 15.07 1.81 5.21
N GLN A 39 14.75 1.64 3.92
CA GLN A 39 14.01 0.48 3.41
C GLN A 39 14.95 -0.43 2.61
N LEU A 40 15.70 -1.27 3.32
CA LEU A 40 16.76 -2.10 2.75
C LEU A 40 16.40 -3.59 2.63
N ALA A 41 15.19 -3.98 3.04
CA ALA A 41 14.85 -5.39 3.23
C ALA A 41 14.12 -6.02 2.04
N GLY A 42 14.09 -5.34 0.91
CA GLY A 42 13.47 -5.80 -0.31
C GLY A 42 12.65 -4.73 -1.03
N TRP A 43 12.36 -5.00 -2.29
CA TRP A 43 11.47 -4.19 -3.10
C TRP A 43 10.75 -5.04 -4.14
N GLY A 44 9.73 -4.46 -4.75
CA GLY A 44 9.04 -5.11 -5.84
C GLY A 44 7.93 -4.24 -6.41
N PHE A 45 7.44 -4.67 -7.55
CA PHE A 45 6.27 -4.09 -8.20
C PHE A 45 5.44 -5.15 -8.89
N GLY A 46 4.16 -4.83 -9.08
CA GLY A 46 3.24 -5.53 -9.96
C GLY A 46 2.58 -4.52 -10.88
N LEU A 47 2.48 -4.81 -12.17
CA LEU A 47 1.94 -3.88 -13.15
C LEU A 47 1.09 -4.57 -14.21
N TRP A 48 0.18 -3.80 -14.79
CA TRP A 48 -0.55 -4.13 -16.00
C TRP A 48 -0.20 -3.12 -17.09
N SER A 49 -0.02 -3.64 -18.30
CA SER A 49 0.26 -2.87 -19.50
C SER A 49 -0.31 -3.57 -20.72
N ALA A 50 -0.88 -2.80 -21.63
CA ALA A 50 -1.36 -3.32 -22.91
C ALA A 50 -0.23 -3.89 -23.79
N HIS A 51 1.03 -3.58 -23.48
CA HIS A 51 2.21 -4.07 -24.20
C HIS A 51 2.74 -5.41 -23.69
N LEU A 52 2.18 -5.96 -22.62
CA LEU A 52 2.53 -7.29 -22.14
C LEU A 52 1.89 -8.36 -23.04
N LEU A 53 2.54 -9.53 -23.15
CA LEU A 53 1.97 -10.69 -23.84
C LEU A 53 0.66 -11.20 -23.20
N LYS A 54 0.46 -10.92 -21.93
CA LYS A 54 -0.72 -11.24 -21.13
C LYS A 54 -1.16 -9.98 -20.37
N PRO A 55 -1.83 -9.06 -21.03
CA PRO A 55 -2.22 -7.77 -20.40
C PRO A 55 -3.26 -7.92 -19.29
N GLU A 56 -3.95 -9.06 -19.21
CA GLU A 56 -4.91 -9.40 -18.16
C GLU A 56 -4.28 -9.92 -16.86
N GLU A 57 -3.02 -10.39 -16.91
CA GLU A 57 -2.27 -10.87 -15.75
C GLU A 57 -1.25 -9.82 -15.31
N PRO A 58 -1.03 -9.60 -13.98
CA PRO A 58 0.02 -8.68 -13.56
C PRO A 58 1.41 -9.26 -13.82
N LEU A 59 2.31 -8.44 -14.37
CA LEU A 59 3.73 -8.73 -14.34
C LEU A 59 4.25 -8.41 -12.93
N LEU A 60 4.85 -9.39 -12.27
CA LEU A 60 5.39 -9.25 -10.91
C LEU A 60 6.91 -9.30 -10.92
N TYR A 61 7.53 -8.42 -10.15
CA TYR A 61 8.96 -8.40 -9.91
C TYR A 61 9.24 -8.23 -8.41
N HIS A 62 10.06 -9.10 -7.84
CA HIS A 62 10.44 -9.07 -6.42
C HIS A 62 11.94 -9.30 -6.25
N ARG A 63 12.55 -8.56 -5.32
CA ARG A 63 13.95 -8.77 -4.90
C ARG A 63 14.09 -8.53 -3.40
N PRO A 64 14.75 -9.45 -2.66
CA PRO A 64 14.93 -9.35 -1.21
C PRO A 64 16.19 -8.52 -0.87
N LEU A 65 16.41 -7.43 -1.59
CA LEU A 65 17.52 -6.49 -1.38
C LEU A 65 17.04 -5.06 -1.63
N ALA A 66 17.81 -4.09 -1.20
CA ALA A 66 17.46 -2.68 -1.45
C ALA A 66 17.43 -2.39 -2.95
N ALA A 67 16.45 -1.57 -3.39
CA ALA A 67 16.22 -1.29 -4.80
C ALA A 67 17.46 -0.73 -5.53
N PHE A 68 18.23 0.12 -4.85
CA PHE A 68 19.47 0.72 -5.39
C PHE A 68 20.68 -0.23 -5.44
N HIS A 69 20.56 -1.44 -4.88
CA HIS A 69 21.54 -2.52 -5.00
C HIS A 69 21.12 -3.61 -5.99
N ASP A 70 20.00 -3.42 -6.66
CA ASP A 70 19.51 -4.38 -7.63
C ASP A 70 20.09 -4.06 -9.03
N ASP A 71 21.08 -4.83 -9.44
CA ASP A 71 21.74 -4.68 -10.74
C ASP A 71 20.80 -4.84 -11.95
N ASN A 72 19.61 -5.41 -11.76
CA ASN A 72 18.61 -5.54 -12.81
C ASN A 72 17.72 -4.28 -12.95
N ALA A 73 17.56 -3.52 -11.88
CA ALA A 73 16.67 -2.35 -11.86
C ALA A 73 16.99 -1.33 -12.96
N PRO A 74 18.26 -0.95 -13.24
CA PRO A 74 18.60 -0.02 -14.32
C PRO A 74 18.23 -0.48 -15.72
N GLY A 75 18.11 -1.79 -15.94
CA GLY A 75 17.69 -2.36 -17.24
C GLY A 75 16.18 -2.56 -17.32
N ILE A 76 15.54 -2.94 -16.23
CA ILE A 76 14.10 -3.28 -16.18
C ILE A 76 13.23 -2.01 -16.13
N ILE A 77 13.52 -1.08 -15.22
CA ILE A 77 12.67 0.10 -14.98
C ILE A 77 12.47 0.94 -16.24
N PRO A 78 13.51 1.33 -17.01
CA PRO A 78 13.32 2.11 -18.23
C PRO A 78 12.67 1.33 -19.40
N SER A 79 12.64 -0.01 -19.31
CA SER A 79 12.13 -0.86 -20.38
C SER A 79 10.66 -1.20 -20.27
N LEU A 80 10.00 -0.80 -19.17
CA LEU A 80 8.61 -1.13 -18.90
C LEU A 80 7.73 0.11 -18.82
N GLN A 81 6.47 -0.08 -19.20
CA GLN A 81 5.38 0.88 -19.07
C GLN A 81 4.24 0.27 -18.28
N ALA A 82 3.44 1.11 -17.63
CA ALA A 82 2.28 0.67 -16.87
C ALA A 82 1.09 1.60 -17.04
N SER A 83 -0.09 1.03 -17.23
CA SER A 83 -1.38 1.71 -17.08
C SER A 83 -1.93 1.58 -15.66
N THR A 84 -1.50 0.55 -14.95
CA THR A 84 -1.80 0.35 -13.52
C THR A 84 -0.61 -0.35 -12.87
N MET A 85 -0.19 0.14 -11.70
CA MET A 85 0.98 -0.39 -11.00
C MET A 85 0.78 -0.30 -9.48
N LEU A 86 1.35 -1.28 -8.77
CA LEU A 86 1.58 -1.24 -7.32
C LEU A 86 3.05 -1.56 -7.06
N ALA A 87 3.75 -0.67 -6.40
CA ALA A 87 5.15 -0.82 -6.04
C ALA A 87 5.37 -0.63 -4.54
N HIS A 88 6.43 -1.24 -4.03
CA HIS A 88 6.72 -1.27 -2.61
C HIS A 88 8.23 -1.34 -2.34
N VAL A 89 8.72 -0.59 -1.36
CA VAL A 89 10.04 -0.75 -0.76
C VAL A 89 9.91 -1.16 0.71
N ARG A 90 10.62 -2.20 1.10
CA ARG A 90 10.43 -2.90 2.36
C ARG A 90 11.43 -2.44 3.42
N ALA A 91 10.92 -2.01 4.57
CA ALA A 91 11.66 -1.91 5.81
C ALA A 91 11.39 -3.16 6.66
N ALA A 92 12.42 -3.80 7.15
CA ALA A 92 12.31 -4.85 8.15
C ALA A 92 13.38 -4.62 9.23
N ALA A 93 13.03 -4.88 10.50
CA ALA A 93 14.02 -4.88 11.55
C ALA A 93 15.07 -5.98 11.28
N TYR A 94 16.33 -5.70 11.54
CA TYR A 94 17.39 -6.71 11.52
C TYR A 94 17.20 -7.67 12.71
N ASP A 95 16.28 -8.61 12.53
CA ASP A 95 15.94 -9.63 13.52
C ASP A 95 15.94 -10.99 12.80
N ALA A 96 16.46 -12.01 13.45
CA ALA A 96 16.49 -13.38 12.94
C ALA A 96 15.10 -13.95 12.58
N ARG A 97 14.02 -13.30 13.03
CA ARG A 97 12.64 -13.65 12.69
C ARG A 97 12.18 -13.10 11.35
N ASN A 98 12.90 -12.11 10.78
CA ASN A 98 12.57 -11.50 9.50
C ASN A 98 13.35 -12.18 8.39
N VAL A 99 12.67 -12.99 7.60
CA VAL A 99 13.27 -13.68 6.47
C VAL A 99 13.36 -12.73 5.28
N LEU A 100 14.60 -12.55 4.75
CA LEU A 100 14.85 -11.87 3.48
C LEU A 100 14.68 -12.91 2.36
N ALA A 101 13.54 -12.91 1.70
CA ALA A 101 13.19 -13.80 0.61
C ALA A 101 12.25 -13.12 -0.36
N ASP A 102 12.25 -13.54 -1.63
CA ASP A 102 11.38 -12.99 -2.66
C ASP A 102 9.90 -13.13 -2.26
N GLU A 103 9.55 -14.26 -1.62
CA GLU A 103 8.20 -14.56 -1.14
C GLU A 103 7.72 -13.61 -0.03
N ASN A 104 8.61 -12.82 0.55
CA ASN A 104 8.29 -11.82 1.57
C ASN A 104 8.32 -10.38 1.04
N CYS A 105 8.56 -10.21 -0.25
CA CYS A 105 8.51 -8.91 -0.92
C CYS A 105 7.10 -8.63 -1.49
N HIS A 106 6.60 -7.43 -1.26
CA HIS A 106 5.34 -6.99 -1.86
C HIS A 106 5.55 -6.56 -3.33
N PRO A 107 4.47 -6.51 -4.13
CA PRO A 107 3.09 -6.87 -3.83
C PRO A 107 2.85 -8.38 -3.86
N PHE A 108 1.86 -8.86 -3.08
CA PHE A 108 1.39 -10.23 -3.15
C PHE A 108 0.28 -10.39 -4.20
N SER A 109 0.27 -11.53 -4.87
CA SER A 109 -0.73 -11.90 -5.87
C SER A 109 -1.09 -13.38 -5.74
N PHE A 110 -2.38 -13.70 -5.82
CA PHE A 110 -2.87 -15.07 -5.84
C PHE A 110 -3.58 -15.37 -7.14
N LYS A 111 -3.53 -16.62 -7.58
CA LYS A 111 -4.27 -17.07 -8.76
C LYS A 111 -5.78 -17.06 -8.48
N GLY A 112 -6.57 -16.74 -9.50
CA GLY A 112 -8.03 -16.73 -9.40
C GLY A 112 -8.61 -15.41 -8.89
N THR A 113 -7.78 -14.39 -8.71
CA THR A 113 -8.20 -13.01 -8.37
C THR A 113 -7.39 -12.00 -9.21
N PRO A 114 -8.01 -10.88 -9.63
CA PRO A 114 -7.29 -9.81 -10.33
C PRO A 114 -6.51 -8.91 -9.39
N TRP A 115 -6.60 -9.11 -8.08
CA TRP A 115 -6.04 -8.21 -7.09
C TRP A 115 -4.58 -8.52 -6.76
N ILE A 116 -3.82 -7.47 -6.50
CA ILE A 116 -2.52 -7.52 -5.83
C ILE A 116 -2.53 -6.57 -4.63
N ILE A 117 -1.75 -6.86 -3.61
CA ILE A 117 -1.75 -6.10 -2.35
C ILE A 117 -0.36 -5.72 -1.89
N ALA A 118 -0.22 -4.51 -1.36
CA ALA A 118 0.94 -4.09 -0.58
C ALA A 118 0.51 -3.33 0.68
N GLN A 119 1.37 -3.33 1.70
CA GLN A 119 1.11 -2.69 2.98
C GLN A 119 2.32 -1.90 3.46
N ASN A 120 2.09 -0.68 3.92
CA ASN A 120 3.02 0.08 4.75
C ASN A 120 2.48 0.09 6.18
N GLY A 121 2.90 -0.86 6.98
CA GLY A 121 2.40 -1.03 8.34
C GLY A 121 2.87 -2.32 8.99
N ALA A 122 2.15 -2.75 10.00
CA ALA A 122 2.37 -4.03 10.65
C ALA A 122 1.11 -4.48 11.40
N LEU A 123 0.87 -5.77 11.40
CA LEU A 123 -0.05 -6.47 12.28
C LEU A 123 0.78 -7.21 13.35
N PRO A 124 1.09 -6.57 14.49
CA PRO A 124 1.92 -7.18 15.51
C PRO A 124 1.30 -8.47 16.05
N HIS A 125 2.14 -9.43 16.43
CA HIS A 125 1.68 -10.72 16.92
C HIS A 125 0.79 -11.50 15.94
N TRP A 126 0.89 -11.25 14.63
CA TRP A 126 0.04 -11.83 13.61
C TRP A 126 -0.02 -13.37 13.66
N ARG A 127 1.04 -14.04 14.10
CA ARG A 127 1.06 -15.51 14.28
C ARG A 127 0.10 -15.99 15.41
N LEU A 128 -0.12 -15.16 16.43
CA LEU A 128 -1.12 -15.44 17.45
C LEU A 128 -2.52 -15.16 16.91
N LEU A 129 -2.68 -14.03 16.21
CA LEU A 129 -3.93 -13.66 15.53
C LEU A 129 -4.32 -14.69 14.46
N GLN A 130 -3.35 -15.23 13.73
CA GLN A 130 -3.58 -16.28 12.74
C GLN A 130 -4.35 -17.47 13.34
N ARG A 131 -3.99 -17.90 14.54
CA ARG A 131 -4.67 -19.03 15.20
C ARG A 131 -6.15 -18.76 15.48
N GLU A 132 -6.49 -17.51 15.82
CA GLU A 132 -7.88 -17.11 16.08
C GLU A 132 -8.67 -16.90 14.78
N LEU A 133 -8.00 -16.45 13.72
CA LEU A 133 -8.64 -16.05 12.47
C LEU A 133 -8.63 -17.13 11.37
N LEU A 134 -7.95 -18.26 11.61
CA LEU A 134 -7.77 -19.30 10.59
C LEU A 134 -9.09 -19.87 10.06
N THR A 135 -10.13 -19.91 10.90
CA THR A 135 -11.46 -20.39 10.51
C THR A 135 -12.18 -19.49 9.50
N LEU A 136 -11.72 -18.25 9.33
CA LEU A 136 -12.24 -17.31 8.33
C LEU A 136 -11.56 -17.48 6.96
N CYS A 137 -10.45 -18.23 6.90
CA CYS A 137 -9.70 -18.41 5.68
C CYS A 137 -10.32 -19.48 4.78
N LYS A 138 -10.49 -19.16 3.49
CA LYS A 138 -10.78 -20.15 2.46
C LYS A 138 -9.51 -20.92 2.10
N ASP A 139 -9.61 -22.24 2.04
CA ASP A 139 -8.49 -23.13 1.70
C ASP A 139 -7.80 -22.79 0.39
N GLU A 140 -8.55 -22.32 -0.60
CA GLU A 140 -8.03 -21.96 -1.92
C GLU A 140 -7.00 -20.83 -1.88
N TYR A 141 -7.17 -19.85 -0.98
CA TYR A 141 -6.21 -18.75 -0.78
C TYR A 141 -5.11 -19.14 0.21
N LEU A 142 -5.47 -19.85 1.29
CA LEU A 142 -4.51 -20.27 2.30
C LEU A 142 -3.39 -21.14 1.72
N ARG A 143 -3.71 -22.02 0.75
CA ARG A 143 -2.73 -22.87 0.06
C ARG A 143 -1.79 -22.11 -0.88
N GLN A 144 -2.09 -20.88 -1.23
CA GLN A 144 -1.26 -20.05 -2.09
C GLN A 144 -0.23 -19.24 -1.31
N MET A 145 -0.41 -19.12 0.00
CA MET A 145 0.53 -18.44 0.88
C MET A 145 1.90 -19.14 0.84
N LYS A 146 2.96 -18.40 0.55
CA LYS A 146 4.35 -18.88 0.40
C LYS A 146 5.30 -18.29 1.43
N GLY A 147 5.08 -17.01 1.75
CA GLY A 147 5.93 -16.24 2.63
C GLY A 147 5.57 -16.38 4.11
N THR A 148 6.15 -15.53 4.89
CA THR A 148 6.00 -15.52 6.36
C THR A 148 5.62 -14.14 6.88
N THR A 149 4.93 -13.33 6.07
CA THR A 149 4.55 -11.98 6.43
C THR A 149 3.11 -11.91 6.94
N ASP A 150 2.85 -10.91 7.76
CA ASP A 150 1.51 -10.55 8.20
C ASP A 150 0.61 -10.09 7.05
N THR A 151 1.18 -9.38 6.07
CA THR A 151 0.45 -8.86 4.92
C THR A 151 -0.08 -9.97 4.02
N GLU A 152 0.71 -11.04 3.79
CA GLU A 152 0.25 -12.15 2.97
C GLU A 152 -0.92 -12.88 3.66
N PHE A 153 -0.83 -13.08 4.98
CA PHE A 153 -1.95 -13.64 5.75
C PHE A 153 -3.18 -12.73 5.76
N PHE A 154 -2.96 -11.41 5.90
CA PHE A 154 -4.04 -10.41 5.78
C PHE A 154 -4.74 -10.50 4.43
N TYR A 155 -3.96 -10.71 3.35
CA TYR A 155 -4.50 -10.86 2.01
C TYR A 155 -5.35 -12.13 1.86
N VAL A 156 -4.92 -13.26 2.44
CA VAL A 156 -5.73 -14.50 2.52
C VAL A 156 -7.07 -14.22 3.17
N LEU A 157 -7.07 -13.53 4.33
CA LEU A 157 -8.30 -13.19 5.05
C LEU A 157 -9.21 -12.27 4.22
N LEU A 158 -8.65 -11.21 3.64
CA LEU A 158 -9.41 -10.26 2.83
C LEU A 158 -10.13 -10.95 1.67
N LEU A 159 -9.41 -11.72 0.86
CA LEU A 159 -9.99 -12.46 -0.26
C LEU A 159 -11.00 -13.51 0.19
N SER A 160 -10.78 -14.10 1.37
CA SER A 160 -11.71 -15.09 1.93
C SER A 160 -13.04 -14.47 2.35
N LEU A 161 -13.03 -13.21 2.78
CA LEU A 161 -14.20 -12.46 3.25
C LEU A 161 -14.90 -11.68 2.13
N MET A 162 -14.25 -11.47 1.00
CA MET A 162 -14.90 -10.87 -0.17
C MET A 162 -15.99 -11.78 -0.71
N GLU A 163 -17.22 -11.25 -0.84
CA GLU A 163 -18.40 -11.95 -1.37
C GLU A 163 -18.67 -11.58 -2.84
N GLY A 164 -18.14 -10.46 -3.29
CA GLY A 164 -18.21 -9.93 -4.65
C GLY A 164 -17.01 -9.04 -4.97
N ASP A 165 -17.12 -8.30 -6.06
CA ASP A 165 -16.04 -7.47 -6.59
C ASP A 165 -16.44 -5.98 -6.75
N SER A 166 -17.57 -5.56 -6.18
CA SER A 166 -17.93 -4.14 -6.12
C SER A 166 -17.12 -3.41 -5.04
N ASP A 167 -17.06 -2.08 -5.12
CA ASP A 167 -16.38 -1.29 -4.09
C ASP A 167 -17.03 -1.49 -2.71
N ASP A 168 -18.35 -1.68 -2.66
CA ASP A 168 -19.09 -1.98 -1.44
C ASP A 168 -18.75 -3.38 -0.88
N ASP A 169 -18.58 -4.39 -1.74
CA ASP A 169 -18.16 -5.74 -1.31
C ASP A 169 -16.75 -5.70 -0.72
N VAL A 170 -15.84 -4.95 -1.34
CA VAL A 170 -14.46 -4.76 -0.87
C VAL A 170 -14.45 -4.02 0.46
N GLN A 171 -15.25 -2.93 0.60
CA GLN A 171 -15.39 -2.21 1.87
C GLN A 171 -15.91 -3.12 2.97
N ALA A 172 -17.00 -3.84 2.73
CA ALA A 172 -17.58 -4.76 3.69
C ALA A 172 -16.59 -5.86 4.12
N ALA A 173 -15.77 -6.36 3.19
CA ALA A 173 -14.72 -7.33 3.50
C ALA A 173 -13.63 -6.74 4.40
N PHE A 174 -13.20 -5.49 4.15
CA PHE A 174 -12.26 -4.78 5.04
C PHE A 174 -12.85 -4.58 6.43
N GLU A 175 -14.09 -4.11 6.54
CA GLU A 175 -14.74 -3.88 7.84
C GLU A 175 -14.90 -5.19 8.63
N LYS A 176 -15.35 -6.28 8.00
CA LYS A 176 -15.41 -7.61 8.62
C LYS A 176 -14.05 -8.09 9.10
N LEU A 177 -13.01 -7.93 8.26
CA LEU A 177 -11.65 -8.36 8.59
C LEU A 177 -11.07 -7.54 9.75
N LEU A 178 -11.19 -6.22 9.69
CA LEU A 178 -10.69 -5.33 10.73
C LEU A 178 -11.41 -5.59 12.06
N GLY A 179 -12.72 -5.74 12.03
CA GLY A 179 -13.51 -6.12 13.21
C GLY A 179 -13.05 -7.44 13.84
N ALA A 180 -12.81 -8.47 13.01
CA ALA A 180 -12.30 -9.76 13.48
C ALA A 180 -10.89 -9.67 14.08
N VAL A 181 -10.00 -8.86 13.48
CA VAL A 181 -8.65 -8.60 14.02
C VAL A 181 -8.74 -7.90 15.37
N LEU A 182 -9.58 -6.86 15.52
CA LEU A 182 -9.74 -6.14 16.78
C LEU A 182 -10.33 -7.04 17.88
N GLU A 183 -11.31 -7.87 17.56
CA GLU A 183 -11.88 -8.84 18.49
C GLU A 183 -10.84 -9.85 18.96
N ALA A 184 -10.04 -10.41 18.04
CA ALA A 184 -8.95 -11.32 18.37
C ALA A 184 -7.87 -10.66 19.23
N MET A 185 -7.52 -9.37 18.97
CA MET A 185 -6.60 -8.61 19.81
C MET A 185 -7.12 -8.44 21.24
N ARG A 186 -8.42 -8.12 21.40
CA ARG A 186 -9.06 -8.00 22.73
C ARG A 186 -9.07 -9.34 23.47
N LYS A 187 -9.47 -10.42 22.78
CA LYS A 187 -9.50 -11.79 23.32
C LYS A 187 -8.14 -12.26 23.83
N LEU A 188 -7.07 -11.90 23.12
CA LEU A 188 -5.70 -12.28 23.43
C LEU A 188 -4.98 -11.27 24.35
N ASP A 189 -5.65 -10.20 24.78
CA ASP A 189 -5.08 -9.09 25.59
C ASP A 189 -3.78 -8.51 24.98
N LEU A 190 -3.73 -8.36 23.65
CA LEU A 190 -2.51 -7.94 22.94
C LEU A 190 -2.25 -6.44 23.12
N VAL A 191 -1.09 -6.12 23.69
CA VAL A 191 -0.62 -4.74 23.87
C VAL A 191 0.27 -4.36 22.70
N ALA A 192 -0.34 -3.91 21.60
CA ALA A 192 0.41 -3.51 20.39
C ALA A 192 -0.38 -2.49 19.57
N LEU A 193 0.32 -1.56 18.93
CA LEU A 193 -0.27 -0.69 17.92
C LEU A 193 -0.29 -1.41 16.57
N THR A 194 -1.47 -1.49 15.96
CA THR A 194 -1.66 -2.04 14.62
C THR A 194 -1.74 -0.89 13.62
N LYS A 195 -0.95 -0.95 12.57
CA LYS A 195 -0.94 0.04 11.47
C LYS A 195 -1.18 -0.68 10.16
N LEU A 196 -2.21 -0.28 9.45
CA LEU A 196 -2.66 -0.90 8.23
C LEU A 196 -2.87 0.18 7.15
N LYS A 197 -1.78 0.57 6.48
CA LYS A 197 -1.81 1.44 5.31
C LYS A 197 -1.66 0.53 4.10
N ILE A 198 -2.77 0.25 3.43
CA ILE A 198 -2.91 -0.81 2.44
C ILE A 198 -3.25 -0.20 1.09
N ALA A 199 -2.63 -0.72 0.03
CA ALA A 199 -3.10 -0.59 -1.33
C ALA A 199 -3.45 -1.98 -1.88
N LEU A 200 -4.69 -2.13 -2.32
CA LEU A 200 -5.22 -3.29 -3.04
C LEU A 200 -5.52 -2.81 -4.47
N VAL A 201 -4.91 -3.45 -5.47
CA VAL A 201 -4.90 -2.95 -6.85
C VAL A 201 -5.32 -4.03 -7.82
N SER A 202 -6.16 -3.69 -8.79
CA SER A 202 -6.55 -4.48 -9.95
C SER A 202 -6.29 -3.70 -11.24
N PRO A 203 -6.47 -4.27 -12.44
CA PRO A 203 -6.18 -3.56 -13.70
C PRO A 203 -6.87 -2.20 -13.85
N ASP A 204 -8.04 -2.04 -13.25
CA ASP A 204 -8.93 -0.87 -13.40
C ASP A 204 -9.24 -0.15 -12.09
N ARG A 205 -8.66 -0.60 -10.96
CA ARG A 205 -8.97 -0.05 -9.63
C ARG A 205 -7.78 0.01 -8.68
N ILE A 206 -7.81 1.05 -7.82
CA ILE A 206 -6.98 1.14 -6.62
C ILE A 206 -7.91 1.32 -5.42
N ILE A 207 -7.80 0.45 -4.42
CA ILE A 207 -8.42 0.62 -3.11
C ILE A 207 -7.30 0.94 -2.12
N GLY A 208 -7.33 2.16 -1.58
CA GLY A 208 -6.41 2.61 -0.55
C GLY A 208 -7.09 2.62 0.81
N VAL A 209 -6.47 2.02 1.83
CA VAL A 209 -6.98 1.99 3.20
C VAL A 209 -5.94 2.57 4.15
N ASN A 210 -6.36 3.50 5.00
CA ASN A 210 -5.56 3.99 6.11
C ASN A 210 -6.29 3.71 7.43
N TYR A 211 -5.89 2.65 8.11
CA TYR A 211 -6.51 2.19 9.35
C TYR A 211 -5.47 1.74 10.37
N GLY A 212 -5.91 1.58 11.60
CA GLY A 212 -5.11 1.00 12.66
C GLY A 212 -5.87 0.91 13.97
N ALA A 213 -5.24 0.33 14.96
CA ALA A 213 -5.80 0.20 16.29
C ALA A 213 -4.77 0.51 17.38
N GLY A 214 -5.25 1.04 18.49
CA GLY A 214 -4.51 1.17 19.72
C GLY A 214 -4.25 -0.19 20.39
N HIS A 215 -3.69 -0.13 21.59
CA HIS A 215 -3.47 -1.31 22.40
C HIS A 215 -4.79 -2.05 22.66
N LYS A 216 -4.73 -3.38 22.68
CA LYS A 216 -5.88 -4.26 22.95
C LYS A 216 -7.07 -4.07 21.99
N GLY A 217 -6.81 -3.58 20.76
CA GLY A 217 -7.87 -3.33 19.78
C GLY A 217 -8.77 -2.12 20.12
N GLU A 218 -8.29 -1.20 20.95
CA GLU A 218 -8.97 0.06 21.19
C GLU A 218 -8.90 0.96 19.96
N THR A 219 -9.90 1.84 19.82
CA THR A 219 -9.89 2.87 18.77
C THR A 219 -8.68 3.76 18.96
N ALA A 220 -7.98 4.13 17.89
CA ALA A 220 -6.84 5.02 17.99
C ALA A 220 -7.26 6.36 18.62
N PRO A 221 -6.46 6.91 19.53
CA PRO A 221 -6.72 8.22 20.11
C PRO A 221 -6.71 9.30 19.02
N LYS A 222 -7.50 10.33 19.23
CA LYS A 222 -7.53 11.50 18.35
C LYS A 222 -6.31 12.38 18.63
N GLY A 223 -5.69 12.91 17.58
CA GLY A 223 -4.56 13.82 17.71
C GLY A 223 -4.10 14.39 16.37
N ASP A 224 -3.34 15.47 16.41
CA ASP A 224 -2.62 15.97 15.26
C ASP A 224 -1.29 15.21 15.12
N TRP A 225 -1.15 14.42 14.07
CA TRP A 225 0.04 13.59 13.86
C TRP A 225 1.33 14.41 13.71
N LYS A 226 1.26 15.65 13.18
CA LYS A 226 2.42 16.54 13.05
C LYS A 226 2.90 17.01 14.43
N GLU A 227 1.99 17.33 15.33
CA GLU A 227 2.34 17.72 16.71
C GLU A 227 2.91 16.53 17.50
N LEU A 228 2.26 15.37 17.42
CA LEU A 228 2.72 14.16 18.11
C LEU A 228 4.12 13.72 17.63
N ARG A 229 4.45 13.94 16.34
CA ARG A 229 5.77 13.63 15.78
C ARG A 229 6.91 14.40 16.42
N LYS A 230 6.68 15.60 16.94
CA LYS A 230 7.69 16.43 17.60
C LYS A 230 8.31 15.79 18.84
N ALA A 231 7.63 14.81 19.44
CA ALA A 231 8.15 14.04 20.56
C ALA A 231 9.38 13.18 20.24
N GLY A 232 9.61 12.90 18.95
CA GLY A 232 10.77 12.17 18.45
C GLY A 232 10.69 10.65 18.56
N PRO A 233 11.54 9.92 17.81
CA PRO A 233 11.55 8.47 17.76
C PRO A 233 11.73 7.82 19.15
N GLY A 234 11.00 6.72 19.39
CA GLY A 234 11.05 5.94 20.63
C GLY A 234 10.04 6.38 21.69
N THR A 235 9.24 7.40 21.45
CA THR A 235 8.13 7.79 22.32
C THR A 235 6.79 7.21 21.86
N ASP A 236 5.81 7.12 22.78
CA ASP A 236 4.45 6.69 22.47
C ASP A 236 3.77 7.67 21.50
N ASP A 237 3.96 8.97 21.69
CA ASP A 237 3.42 10.02 20.83
C ASP A 237 3.95 9.90 19.41
N TYR A 238 5.25 9.64 19.23
CA TYR A 238 5.83 9.39 17.90
C TYR A 238 5.23 8.13 17.25
N SER A 239 5.06 7.05 18.00
CA SER A 239 4.43 5.82 17.52
C SER A 239 2.97 6.08 17.12
N LEU A 240 2.25 6.88 17.87
CA LEU A 240 0.90 7.31 17.58
C LEU A 240 0.84 8.24 16.35
N SER A 241 1.80 9.14 16.19
CA SER A 241 1.89 9.99 15.00
C SER A 241 1.96 9.17 13.71
N MET A 242 2.72 8.09 13.73
CA MET A 242 2.84 7.17 12.59
C MET A 242 1.53 6.42 12.28
N LEU A 243 0.69 6.19 13.29
CA LEU A 243 -0.63 5.60 13.12
C LEU A 243 -1.60 6.58 12.44
N LEU A 244 -1.60 7.83 12.91
CA LEU A 244 -2.53 8.88 12.47
C LEU A 244 -2.10 9.59 11.18
N GLU A 245 -0.86 9.40 10.74
CA GLU A 245 -0.35 9.97 9.49
C GLU A 245 -1.20 9.54 8.29
N PRO A 246 -1.57 10.47 7.39
CA PRO A 246 -2.36 10.13 6.21
C PRO A 246 -1.58 9.27 5.20
N MET A 247 -2.30 8.67 4.26
CA MET A 247 -1.81 8.34 2.94
C MET A 247 -2.12 9.50 1.99
N TYR A 248 -1.42 9.57 0.88
CA TYR A 248 -1.47 10.68 -0.04
C TYR A 248 -2.06 10.24 -1.38
N LEU A 249 -2.90 11.10 -1.95
CA LEU A 249 -3.55 10.87 -3.24
C LEU A 249 -3.38 12.10 -4.13
N LEU A 250 -2.78 11.91 -5.29
CA LEU A 250 -2.71 12.91 -6.35
C LEU A 250 -3.62 12.46 -7.50
N MET A 251 -4.43 13.38 -8.05
CA MET A 251 -5.29 13.12 -9.20
C MET A 251 -5.19 14.27 -10.21
N GLY A 252 -5.17 13.95 -11.50
CA GLY A 252 -5.13 14.96 -12.54
C GLY A 252 -5.29 14.41 -13.96
N GLU A 253 -5.25 15.30 -14.96
CA GLU A 253 -5.49 14.91 -16.35
C GLU A 253 -4.30 14.19 -16.98
N ASN A 254 -3.08 14.62 -16.72
CA ASN A 254 -1.89 14.02 -17.29
C ASN A 254 -0.77 14.00 -16.24
N TYR A 255 -0.38 12.81 -15.81
CA TYR A 255 0.89 12.64 -15.15
C TYR A 255 1.96 12.54 -16.24
N GLN A 256 2.61 13.67 -16.58
CA GLN A 256 3.67 13.72 -17.57
C GLN A 256 4.98 14.18 -16.94
N ASP A 257 6.05 13.58 -17.45
CA ASP A 257 7.43 14.01 -17.25
C ASP A 257 7.66 15.32 -18.05
N TYR A 258 7.50 16.45 -17.42
CA TYR A 258 8.03 17.69 -17.94
C TYR A 258 9.49 17.80 -17.49
N ALA A 259 10.39 18.07 -18.39
CA ALA A 259 11.85 18.00 -18.33
C ALA A 259 12.56 18.39 -17.01
N ASP A 260 11.89 19.04 -16.06
CA ASP A 260 12.41 19.41 -14.74
C ASP A 260 11.33 19.46 -13.63
N SER A 261 10.08 19.05 -13.90
CA SER A 261 9.04 19.00 -12.87
C SER A 261 7.89 18.05 -13.24
N TYR A 262 7.47 17.21 -12.29
CA TYR A 262 6.25 16.43 -12.39
C TYR A 262 5.09 17.33 -11.97
N LYS A 263 4.30 17.80 -12.92
CA LYS A 263 3.05 18.50 -12.64
C LYS A 263 1.89 17.61 -13.05
N VAL A 264 0.94 17.51 -12.16
CA VAL A 264 -0.40 17.05 -12.50
C VAL A 264 -1.22 18.32 -12.67
N ASP A 265 -1.68 18.57 -13.88
CA ASP A 265 -2.66 19.62 -14.07
C ASP A 265 -3.89 19.27 -13.24
N SER A 266 -4.16 20.09 -12.21
CA SER A 266 -5.33 19.91 -11.36
C SER A 266 -6.58 20.00 -12.23
N SER A 267 -7.25 18.87 -12.42
CA SER A 267 -8.49 18.81 -13.15
C SER A 267 -9.67 19.06 -12.22
N ALA A 268 -10.76 19.60 -12.79
CA ALA A 268 -12.04 19.64 -12.10
C ALA A 268 -12.45 18.23 -11.66
N GLU A 269 -13.15 18.11 -10.54
CA GLU A 269 -13.61 16.83 -10.00
C GLU A 269 -14.41 16.06 -11.09
N GLY A 270 -13.96 14.86 -11.44
CA GLY A 270 -14.56 14.01 -12.49
C GLY A 270 -13.88 14.05 -13.87
N GLU A 271 -12.82 14.85 -14.07
CA GLU A 271 -12.05 14.91 -15.34
C GLU A 271 -10.70 14.21 -15.25
N ALA A 272 -10.26 13.79 -14.08
CA ALA A 272 -8.97 13.12 -13.88
C ALA A 272 -8.85 11.86 -14.75
N THR A 273 -7.71 11.71 -15.43
CA THR A 273 -7.35 10.53 -16.22
C THR A 273 -6.25 9.72 -15.56
N SER A 274 -5.57 10.27 -14.55
CA SER A 274 -4.53 9.61 -13.78
C SER A 274 -4.68 9.84 -12.28
N ALA A 275 -4.22 8.86 -11.49
CA ALA A 275 -4.15 8.98 -10.04
C ALA A 275 -2.94 8.23 -9.47
N ILE A 276 -2.35 8.79 -8.41
CA ILE A 276 -1.27 8.18 -7.63
C ILE A 276 -1.70 8.12 -6.17
N PHE A 277 -1.66 6.93 -5.58
CA PHE A 277 -1.86 6.71 -4.15
C PHE A 277 -0.54 6.29 -3.52
N ALA A 278 -0.04 7.03 -2.53
CA ALA A 278 1.31 6.85 -2.02
C ALA A 278 1.43 7.02 -0.50
N SER A 279 2.48 6.45 0.07
CA SER A 279 2.86 6.65 1.47
C SER A 279 3.43 8.03 1.74
N GLU A 280 4.06 8.65 0.75
CA GLU A 280 4.61 10.01 0.77
C GLU A 280 4.38 10.66 -0.60
N PRO A 281 4.22 12.00 -0.68
CA PRO A 281 4.21 12.73 -1.94
C PRO A 281 5.47 12.45 -2.76
N LEU A 282 5.35 12.38 -4.08
CA LEU A 282 6.50 12.23 -4.98
C LEU A 282 7.12 13.59 -5.36
N THR A 283 6.41 14.69 -5.10
CA THR A 283 6.77 16.06 -5.47
C THR A 283 6.69 16.97 -4.26
N GLU A 284 7.45 18.07 -4.26
CA GLU A 284 7.48 19.07 -3.19
C GLU A 284 6.17 19.87 -3.05
N ASP A 285 5.33 19.96 -4.10
CA ASP A 285 4.04 20.65 -4.09
C ASP A 285 3.00 19.86 -3.27
N GLY A 286 3.21 19.82 -1.95
CA GLY A 286 2.39 19.06 -1.02
C GLY A 286 0.92 19.49 -0.95
N ASP A 287 0.59 20.69 -1.41
CA ASP A 287 -0.78 21.23 -1.40
C ASP A 287 -1.69 20.56 -2.44
N ASP A 288 -1.13 19.97 -3.50
CA ASP A 288 -1.88 19.24 -4.52
C ASP A 288 -2.25 17.81 -4.09
N TRP A 289 -1.63 17.28 -3.04
CA TRP A 289 -1.87 15.95 -2.53
C TRP A 289 -3.01 15.91 -1.52
N LEU A 290 -4.08 15.21 -1.88
CA LEU A 290 -5.19 14.93 -0.98
C LEU A 290 -4.76 13.94 0.11
N HIS A 291 -5.28 14.12 1.32
CA HIS A 291 -4.99 13.24 2.44
C HIS A 291 -6.10 12.20 2.61
N ILE A 292 -5.74 10.92 2.57
CA ILE A 292 -6.59 9.82 3.02
C ILE A 292 -6.27 9.60 4.49
N ARG A 293 -7.20 10.04 5.33
CA ARG A 293 -7.00 10.11 6.78
C ARG A 293 -7.19 8.75 7.44
N PHE A 294 -6.75 8.66 8.66
CA PHE A 294 -7.02 7.52 9.53
C PHE A 294 -8.53 7.18 9.56
N GLY A 295 -8.86 5.89 9.39
CA GLY A 295 -10.23 5.39 9.33
C GLY A 295 -10.90 5.54 7.97
N GLU A 296 -10.19 6.01 6.94
CA GLU A 296 -10.75 6.18 5.60
C GLU A 296 -10.26 5.09 4.63
N MET A 297 -11.16 4.75 3.71
CA MET A 297 -10.89 3.99 2.50
C MET A 297 -11.16 4.88 1.29
N VAL A 298 -10.27 4.85 0.31
CA VAL A 298 -10.49 5.46 -1.01
C VAL A 298 -10.59 4.38 -2.06
N ALA A 299 -11.61 4.47 -2.91
CA ALA A 299 -11.74 3.68 -4.13
C ALA A 299 -11.52 4.59 -5.34
N LEU A 300 -10.55 4.23 -6.17
CA LEU A 300 -10.27 4.85 -7.47
C LEU A 300 -10.64 3.84 -8.55
N ARG A 301 -11.49 4.22 -9.49
CA ARG A 301 -11.94 3.35 -10.57
C ARG A 301 -11.74 4.03 -11.92
N ARG A 302 -11.09 3.33 -12.84
CA ARG A 302 -10.95 3.77 -14.24
C ARG A 302 -12.11 3.23 -15.07
N THR A 303 -12.87 4.14 -15.69
CA THR A 303 -13.95 3.84 -16.63
C THR A 303 -13.86 4.79 -17.81
N ASP A 304 -13.80 4.27 -19.02
CA ASP A 304 -13.68 5.05 -20.27
C ASP A 304 -12.54 6.09 -20.24
N GLY A 305 -11.39 5.72 -19.66
CA GLY A 305 -10.21 6.57 -19.56
C GLY A 305 -10.27 7.66 -18.48
N LYS A 306 -11.38 7.77 -17.75
CA LYS A 306 -11.53 8.69 -16.61
C LYS A 306 -11.44 7.94 -15.28
N ILE A 307 -10.99 8.65 -14.24
CA ILE A 307 -10.85 8.09 -12.90
C ILE A 307 -11.86 8.75 -11.97
N SER A 308 -12.77 7.96 -11.44
CA SER A 308 -13.64 8.34 -10.35
C SER A 308 -12.99 8.07 -9.00
N LYS A 309 -13.33 8.89 -8.00
CA LYS A 309 -12.87 8.77 -6.61
C LYS A 309 -14.07 8.69 -5.68
N THR A 310 -14.06 7.71 -4.79
CA THR A 310 -14.99 7.63 -3.66
C THR A 310 -14.18 7.49 -2.38
N VAL A 311 -14.45 8.32 -1.38
CA VAL A 311 -13.82 8.20 -0.05
C VAL A 311 -14.90 7.87 0.96
N THR A 312 -14.71 6.80 1.69
CA THR A 312 -15.64 6.31 2.71
C THR A 312 -14.94 6.17 4.06
N LYS A 313 -15.69 6.29 5.16
CA LYS A 313 -15.20 5.92 6.48
C LYS A 313 -15.49 4.45 6.72
N LEU A 314 -14.49 3.76 7.25
CA LEU A 314 -14.66 2.37 7.68
C LEU A 314 -15.39 2.36 9.04
N ASP A 315 -16.46 1.58 9.11
CA ASP A 315 -17.27 1.37 10.32
C ASP A 315 -16.80 0.06 11.00
N VAL A 316 -15.88 0.20 11.99
CA VAL A 316 -15.21 -0.94 12.64
C VAL A 316 -15.15 -0.76 14.16
#